data_61bd758d387ddeeea541ae506e8c7076
#
_entry.id   61bd758d387ddeeea541ae506e8c7076
#
_cell.length_a   1.000
_cell.length_b   1.000
_cell.length_c   1.000
_cell.angle_alpha   90.00
_cell.angle_beta   90.00
_cell.angle_gamma   90.00
#
_symmetry.space_group_name_H-M   'P 1'
#
loop_
_entity.id
_entity.type
_entity.pdbx_description
1 polymer ?
#
loop_
_entity_poly.entity_id
_entity_poly.type
_entity_poly.pdbx_seq_one_letter_code
_entity_poly.pdbx_strand_id
1 'polypeptide(L)'
;LVGSEMCIRDRNHPEKVSFEVGSEKVTKVQFSVPGESLDYFIIGGDSMKEVIENYTSLTGKPAMPPAWSFGLWLSTSFTTNYDEKTVNEFVDGMIDREIPLRVFHFDCFWMKEFNWCDFEWDKRVFPDPTGMLKRLKEKDLNICVWINPYIAQESKLFAEAKENGYLIKRTNGDVWQFDMWQPAMAIVDFTNPDACKWYSDKLKELMAMGVDCFKTDFGERIPTENIQYFDGSDPYKMHNYYTQMYNKVVFETIKEVKGEHQAAVFARSATAGGQQFPVHWGGDCESDYESMAESLRGGLSLCMSGFGFWSHDIGGFESTSTADVYKRWVAFGLLSSHSRLHGSTSYRVPWAYDEDASAVVRFFSKLKCSIMPYLFKIANDAHTKGIPTMRSMVLEYQNDDTCAYLDKQYMLGDSILVAPIFNENSEAKYYIPEGKWTNFITGKKYEGGRWIKEIHDYLSIPMLVKENSIIAVGANDTKPDYDYRKDVSLLAYELKDNEKAAAEILDMERNKSLSVEAIKNDKVINIKSEGTDGTWSLVLKNVTNVKSVEGASFVVEGNDTKITVENGNADIVCTLI
;
A
#
# COMPACT_ATOMS: atom_id res chain seq x y z
N LEU A 1 -19.12 12.60 3.11
CA LEU A 1 -19.43 13.85 3.78
C LEU A 1 -18.77 14.99 3.04
N VAL A 2 -19.54 15.74 2.25
CA VAL A 2 -19.04 16.87 1.48
C VAL A 2 -19.36 18.14 2.25
N GLY A 3 -18.33 18.86 2.67
CA GLY A 3 -18.46 20.29 2.97
C GLY A 3 -18.63 20.74 4.42
N SER A 4 -18.27 19.99 5.39
CA SER A 4 -17.86 20.38 6.75
C SER A 4 -17.53 19.09 7.49
N GLU A 5 -16.28 18.79 7.49
CA GLU A 5 -15.86 17.45 7.78
C GLU A 5 -15.83 17.25 9.27
N MET A 6 -16.72 16.40 9.68
CA MET A 6 -16.83 15.93 11.04
C MET A 6 -16.24 14.53 11.06
N CYS A 7 -15.01 14.39 11.52
CA CYS A 7 -14.49 13.10 11.90
C CYS A 7 -14.97 12.79 13.30
N ILE A 8 -15.94 11.91 13.42
CA ILE A 8 -16.47 11.49 14.71
C ILE A 8 -15.61 10.33 15.18
N ARG A 9 -14.89 10.57 16.25
CA ARG A 9 -14.18 9.54 16.97
C ARG A 9 -14.92 9.33 18.29
N ASP A 10 -15.78 8.32 18.34
CA ASP A 10 -16.12 7.72 19.61
C ASP A 10 -14.91 6.90 20.10
N ARG A 11 -14.74 6.79 21.40
CA ARG A 11 -13.67 6.06 22.08
C ARG A 11 -13.64 4.59 21.70
N ASN A 12 -13.56 4.29 20.41
CA ASN A 12 -13.42 2.92 19.94
C ASN A 12 -14.53 1.99 20.44
N HIS A 13 -15.78 2.47 20.37
CA HIS A 13 -16.93 1.74 20.91
C HIS A 13 -17.04 0.36 20.24
N PRO A 14 -17.08 -0.75 20.99
CA PRO A 14 -17.08 -2.11 20.44
C PRO A 14 -18.45 -2.54 19.91
N GLU A 15 -19.52 -1.81 20.29
CA GLU A 15 -20.89 -2.10 19.88
C GLU A 15 -21.24 -1.33 18.60
N LYS A 16 -22.46 -1.57 18.10
CA LYS A 16 -22.94 -0.96 16.88
C LYS A 16 -22.99 0.57 16.97
N VAL A 17 -22.21 1.24 16.15
CA VAL A 17 -22.32 2.68 15.90
C VAL A 17 -23.21 2.89 14.67
N SER A 18 -24.23 3.75 14.77
CA SER A 18 -25.11 4.08 13.65
C SER A 18 -24.79 5.49 13.14
N PHE A 19 -24.66 5.58 11.82
CA PHE A 19 -24.54 6.87 11.11
C PHE A 19 -25.71 7.02 10.16
N GLU A 20 -26.52 8.07 10.37
CA GLU A 20 -27.68 8.42 9.55
C GLU A 20 -27.34 9.68 8.75
N VAL A 21 -26.77 9.48 7.56
CA VAL A 21 -26.33 10.58 6.70
C VAL A 21 -27.42 10.92 5.68
N GLY A 22 -28.20 11.94 5.95
CA GLY A 22 -29.29 12.40 5.08
C GLY A 22 -30.50 11.46 5.02
N SER A 23 -30.55 10.38 5.79
CA SER A 23 -31.62 9.38 5.74
C SER A 23 -32.97 9.92 6.25
N GLU A 24 -32.96 10.75 7.29
CA GLU A 24 -34.17 11.39 7.81
C GLU A 24 -34.48 12.71 7.06
N LYS A 25 -33.46 13.53 6.85
CA LYS A 25 -33.49 14.77 6.07
C LYS A 25 -32.15 14.96 5.35
N VAL A 26 -32.20 15.42 4.11
CA VAL A 26 -31.00 15.66 3.28
C VAL A 26 -29.97 16.57 3.97
N THR A 27 -30.43 17.48 4.83
CA THR A 27 -29.58 18.45 5.54
C THR A 27 -29.20 18.00 6.96
N LYS A 28 -29.47 16.73 7.34
CA LYS A 28 -29.26 16.25 8.70
C LYS A 28 -28.35 15.03 8.70
N VAL A 29 -27.33 15.10 9.51
CA VAL A 29 -26.47 13.97 9.87
C VAL A 29 -26.69 13.65 11.33
N GLN A 30 -26.95 12.39 11.63
CA GLN A 30 -27.05 11.90 13.00
C GLN A 30 -26.10 10.71 13.17
N PHE A 31 -25.58 10.56 14.35
CA PHE A 31 -24.86 9.38 14.76
C PHE A 31 -25.23 9.02 16.19
N SER A 32 -25.21 7.75 16.50
CA SER A 32 -25.54 7.24 17.82
C SER A 32 -24.64 6.08 18.20
N VAL A 33 -24.34 6.01 19.48
CA VAL A 33 -23.63 4.92 20.15
C VAL A 33 -24.41 4.49 21.36
N PRO A 34 -24.32 3.26 21.82
CA PRO A 34 -24.86 2.84 23.11
C PRO A 34 -24.17 3.57 24.27
N GLY A 35 -24.93 3.90 25.33
CA GLY A 35 -24.39 4.54 26.54
C GLY A 35 -24.98 5.90 26.82
N GLU A 36 -24.48 6.54 27.90
CA GLU A 36 -24.98 7.81 28.41
C GLU A 36 -24.00 8.97 28.16
N SER A 37 -22.84 8.71 27.55
CA SER A 37 -21.83 9.72 27.24
C SER A 37 -21.23 9.49 25.86
N LEU A 38 -20.87 10.57 25.17
CA LEU A 38 -20.23 10.57 23.87
C LEU A 38 -19.17 11.66 23.83
N ASP A 39 -17.92 11.25 23.60
CA ASP A 39 -16.83 12.18 23.31
C ASP A 39 -16.54 12.15 21.81
N TYR A 40 -16.54 13.30 21.15
CA TYR A 40 -16.26 13.41 19.74
C TYR A 40 -15.41 14.64 19.40
N PHE A 41 -14.74 14.58 18.25
CA PHE A 41 -13.95 15.69 17.73
C PHE A 41 -14.57 16.18 16.42
N ILE A 42 -14.63 17.50 16.25
CA ILE A 42 -14.91 18.13 14.96
C ILE A 42 -13.58 18.64 14.41
N ILE A 43 -13.18 18.12 13.26
CA ILE A 43 -11.92 18.46 12.61
C ILE A 43 -12.26 19.20 11.32
N GLY A 44 -11.94 20.50 11.27
CA GLY A 44 -12.21 21.37 10.12
C GLY A 44 -10.99 21.53 9.23
N GLY A 45 -11.23 22.07 8.02
CA GLY A 45 -10.24 22.49 7.04
C GLY A 45 -10.91 23.10 5.82
N ASP A 46 -10.17 23.86 5.02
CA ASP A 46 -10.69 24.50 3.79
C ASP A 46 -10.80 23.50 2.62
N SER A 47 -10.23 22.30 2.79
CA SER A 47 -10.31 21.21 1.84
C SER A 47 -10.32 19.85 2.54
N MET A 48 -10.79 18.80 1.85
CA MET A 48 -10.74 17.43 2.38
C MET A 48 -9.30 16.98 2.69
N LYS A 49 -8.32 17.42 1.92
CA LYS A 49 -6.89 17.14 2.18
C LYS A 49 -6.44 17.75 3.49
N GLU A 50 -6.80 19.00 3.76
CA GLU A 50 -6.46 19.68 5.01
C GLU A 50 -7.12 19.00 6.22
N VAL A 51 -8.37 18.53 6.07
CA VAL A 51 -9.03 17.76 7.13
C VAL A 51 -8.29 16.46 7.44
N ILE A 52 -7.85 15.72 6.41
CA ILE A 52 -7.03 14.51 6.60
C ILE A 52 -5.68 14.87 7.25
N GLU A 53 -5.05 15.96 6.85
CA GLU A 53 -3.80 16.44 7.44
C GLU A 53 -3.98 16.80 8.94
N ASN A 54 -5.04 17.53 9.27
CA ASN A 54 -5.40 17.88 10.65
C ASN A 54 -5.75 16.63 11.47
N TYR A 55 -6.52 15.70 10.89
CA TYR A 55 -6.87 14.44 11.53
C TYR A 55 -5.63 13.59 11.84
N THR A 56 -4.74 13.41 10.87
CA THR A 56 -3.52 12.62 11.05
C THR A 56 -2.50 13.33 11.94
N SER A 57 -2.53 14.65 12.04
CA SER A 57 -1.74 15.39 13.04
C SER A 57 -2.20 15.10 14.46
N LEU A 58 -3.49 14.84 14.67
CA LEU A 58 -4.05 14.44 15.96
C LEU A 58 -3.83 12.95 16.27
N THR A 59 -4.01 12.07 15.29
CA THR A 59 -4.05 10.62 15.49
C THR A 59 -2.74 9.91 15.11
N GLY A 60 -1.77 10.63 14.58
CA GLY A 60 -0.48 10.14 14.11
C GLY A 60 -0.47 9.96 12.58
N LYS A 61 0.58 10.47 11.95
CA LYS A 61 0.81 10.30 10.51
C LYS A 61 1.35 8.91 10.21
N PRO A 62 1.07 8.35 9.01
CA PRO A 62 1.64 7.07 8.60
C PRO A 62 3.18 7.11 8.63
N ALA A 63 3.82 6.08 9.18
CA ALA A 63 5.24 5.90 8.96
C ALA A 63 5.49 5.66 7.45
N MET A 64 6.66 6.06 6.96
CA MET A 64 7.03 5.81 5.57
C MET A 64 7.55 4.38 5.42
N PRO A 65 6.90 3.50 4.63
CA PRO A 65 7.41 2.17 4.37
C PRO A 65 8.76 2.21 3.61
N PRO A 66 9.64 1.22 3.80
CA PRO A 66 10.88 1.13 3.05
C PRO A 66 10.63 0.92 1.54
N ALA A 67 11.51 1.45 0.70
CA ALA A 67 11.34 1.39 -0.76
C ALA A 67 11.17 -0.04 -1.29
N TRP A 68 11.87 -1.03 -0.72
CA TRP A 68 11.74 -2.43 -1.12
C TRP A 68 10.31 -2.98 -0.95
N SER A 69 9.53 -2.46 0.00
CA SER A 69 8.18 -2.94 0.29
C SER A 69 7.16 -2.62 -0.81
N PHE A 70 7.43 -1.62 -1.65
CA PHE A 70 6.58 -1.27 -2.80
C PHE A 70 6.70 -2.26 -3.96
N GLY A 71 7.74 -3.12 -3.96
CA GLY A 71 7.91 -4.17 -4.95
C GLY A 71 6.82 -5.24 -4.90
N LEU A 72 6.89 -6.20 -5.82
CA LEU A 72 5.99 -7.34 -5.83
C LEU A 72 6.29 -8.27 -4.66
N TRP A 73 5.25 -8.68 -3.95
CA TRP A 73 5.26 -9.73 -2.93
C TRP A 73 4.64 -11.01 -3.49
N LEU A 74 5.28 -12.14 -3.26
CA LEU A 74 4.71 -13.46 -3.50
C LEU A 74 4.57 -14.22 -2.19
N SER A 75 3.39 -14.77 -1.96
CA SER A 75 3.08 -15.58 -0.78
C SER A 75 3.05 -17.07 -1.10
N THR A 76 3.32 -17.90 -0.10
CA THR A 76 2.99 -19.34 -0.12
C THR A 76 1.49 -19.59 -0.17
N SER A 77 0.66 -18.55 -0.08
CA SER A 77 -0.79 -18.63 0.09
C SER A 77 -1.18 -19.41 1.37
N PHE A 78 -2.44 -19.43 1.70
CA PHE A 78 -2.95 -20.26 2.79
C PHE A 78 -3.10 -21.70 2.29
N THR A 79 -1.95 -22.39 2.16
CA THR A 79 -1.85 -23.78 1.70
C THR A 79 -0.91 -24.57 2.60
N THR A 80 -1.01 -25.89 2.59
CA THR A 80 -0.24 -26.78 3.49
C THR A 80 0.82 -27.61 2.76
N ASN A 81 0.89 -27.52 1.43
CA ASN A 81 1.69 -28.41 0.60
C ASN A 81 2.90 -27.71 -0.01
N TYR A 82 3.63 -26.93 0.77
CA TYR A 82 4.87 -26.30 0.34
C TYR A 82 6.04 -26.61 1.31
N ASP A 83 7.21 -26.65 0.75
CA ASP A 83 8.51 -26.83 1.41
C ASP A 83 9.55 -25.90 0.79
N GLU A 84 10.81 -26.00 1.23
CA GLU A 84 11.88 -25.19 0.64
C GLU A 84 12.03 -25.40 -0.87
N LYS A 85 11.81 -26.61 -1.38
CA LYS A 85 11.90 -26.90 -2.80
C LYS A 85 10.82 -26.13 -3.58
N THR A 86 9.58 -26.21 -3.14
CA THR A 86 8.45 -25.47 -3.72
C THR A 86 8.68 -23.96 -3.68
N VAL A 87 9.19 -23.44 -2.58
CA VAL A 87 9.55 -22.00 -2.45
C VAL A 87 10.60 -21.62 -3.49
N ASN A 88 11.65 -22.43 -3.66
CA ASN A 88 12.67 -22.16 -4.70
C ASN A 88 12.10 -22.25 -6.11
N GLU A 89 11.23 -23.22 -6.41
CA GLU A 89 10.55 -23.32 -7.71
C GLU A 89 9.74 -22.05 -8.02
N PHE A 90 9.10 -21.45 -7.02
CA PHE A 90 8.37 -20.18 -7.20
C PHE A 90 9.31 -19.01 -7.47
N VAL A 91 10.35 -18.87 -6.67
CA VAL A 91 11.31 -17.77 -6.80
C VAL A 91 12.08 -17.88 -8.12
N ASP A 92 12.59 -19.06 -8.46
CA ASP A 92 13.32 -19.30 -9.71
C ASP A 92 12.38 -19.13 -10.92
N GLY A 93 11.12 -19.59 -10.82
CA GLY A 93 10.11 -19.37 -11.85
C GLY A 93 9.79 -17.89 -12.10
N MET A 94 9.86 -17.02 -11.10
CA MET A 94 9.76 -15.56 -11.27
C MET A 94 11.01 -15.01 -11.96
N ILE A 95 12.21 -15.44 -11.55
CA ILE A 95 13.49 -15.02 -12.13
C ILE A 95 13.56 -15.42 -13.60
N ASP A 96 13.25 -16.68 -13.94
CA ASP A 96 13.28 -17.20 -15.30
C ASP A 96 12.33 -16.46 -16.25
N ARG A 97 11.26 -15.87 -15.71
CA ARG A 97 10.29 -15.08 -16.48
C ARG A 97 10.55 -13.58 -16.42
N GLU A 98 11.68 -13.17 -15.85
CA GLU A 98 12.05 -11.76 -15.65
C GLU A 98 10.97 -10.94 -14.91
N ILE A 99 10.30 -11.55 -13.95
CA ILE A 99 9.31 -10.88 -13.10
C ILE A 99 10.03 -10.33 -11.87
N PRO A 100 10.04 -9.01 -11.65
CA PRO A 100 10.68 -8.39 -10.49
C PRO A 100 9.98 -8.78 -9.19
N LEU A 101 10.42 -9.84 -8.55
CA LEU A 101 9.98 -10.24 -7.21
C LEU A 101 10.90 -9.61 -6.17
N ARG A 102 10.33 -8.99 -5.12
CA ARG A 102 11.15 -8.34 -4.09
C ARG A 102 10.92 -8.90 -2.69
N VAL A 103 9.73 -9.40 -2.39
CA VAL A 103 9.42 -9.94 -1.06
C VAL A 103 8.83 -11.34 -1.21
N PHE A 104 9.35 -12.28 -0.43
CA PHE A 104 8.74 -13.59 -0.28
C PHE A 104 8.06 -13.69 1.09
N HIS A 105 6.77 -14.02 1.08
CA HIS A 105 5.92 -14.10 2.26
C HIS A 105 5.56 -15.55 2.57
N PHE A 106 6.00 -16.04 3.71
CA PHE A 106 5.57 -17.32 4.27
C PHE A 106 4.30 -17.11 5.09
N ASP A 107 3.19 -17.72 4.65
CA ASP A 107 1.95 -17.70 5.41
C ASP A 107 1.98 -18.73 6.55
N CYS A 108 0.93 -18.83 7.36
CA CYS A 108 0.94 -19.43 8.70
C CYS A 108 1.57 -20.83 8.81
N PHE A 109 1.57 -21.63 7.75
CA PHE A 109 2.14 -22.99 7.77
C PHE A 109 3.68 -23.04 7.66
N TRP A 110 4.37 -21.90 7.84
CA TRP A 110 5.79 -21.94 8.17
C TRP A 110 6.02 -22.50 9.58
N MET A 111 5.01 -22.37 10.47
CA MET A 111 4.92 -23.03 11.76
C MET A 111 4.17 -24.35 11.61
N LYS A 112 4.33 -25.24 12.59
CA LYS A 112 3.58 -26.47 12.67
C LYS A 112 2.11 -26.17 13.00
N GLU A 113 1.19 -26.82 12.28
CA GLU A 113 -0.24 -26.75 12.53
C GLU A 113 -0.59 -27.06 13.99
N PHE A 114 -1.59 -26.37 14.53
CA PHE A 114 -2.07 -26.44 15.93
C PHE A 114 -1.06 -25.97 17.00
N ASN A 115 0.18 -25.64 16.64
CA ASN A 115 1.18 -25.05 17.53
C ASN A 115 1.29 -23.51 17.38
N TRP A 116 0.26 -22.86 16.81
CA TRP A 116 0.20 -21.39 16.59
C TRP A 116 0.32 -20.63 17.92
N CYS A 117 0.93 -19.56 18.07
CA CYS A 117 2.18 -19.13 17.48
C CYS A 117 3.29 -19.60 18.41
N ASP A 118 4.02 -20.64 18.04
CA ASP A 118 5.22 -21.05 18.78
C ASP A 118 6.50 -20.35 18.29
N PHE A 119 6.36 -19.64 17.16
CA PHE A 119 7.44 -18.92 16.45
C PHE A 119 8.60 -19.83 16.06
N GLU A 120 8.33 -21.10 15.83
CA GLU A 120 9.30 -22.08 15.34
C GLU A 120 8.95 -22.56 13.94
N TRP A 121 9.99 -22.58 13.08
CA TRP A 121 9.88 -23.21 11.77
C TRP A 121 9.56 -24.71 11.90
N ASP A 122 8.58 -25.17 11.15
CA ASP A 122 8.28 -26.59 11.10
C ASP A 122 9.43 -27.37 10.43
N LYS A 123 10.25 -28.01 11.25
CA LYS A 123 11.41 -28.76 10.80
C LYS A 123 11.10 -29.99 9.95
N ARG A 124 9.82 -30.40 9.89
CA ARG A 124 9.39 -31.49 8.98
C ARG A 124 9.49 -31.04 7.52
N VAL A 125 9.26 -29.78 7.23
CA VAL A 125 9.26 -29.17 5.89
C VAL A 125 10.40 -28.17 5.68
N PHE A 126 10.89 -27.54 6.75
CA PHE A 126 12.01 -26.60 6.74
C PHE A 126 13.12 -27.05 7.72
N PRO A 127 13.91 -28.09 7.36
CA PRO A 127 14.93 -28.65 8.28
C PRO A 127 16.07 -27.69 8.59
N ASP A 128 16.41 -26.77 7.67
CA ASP A 128 17.45 -25.74 7.81
C ASP A 128 16.87 -24.34 7.47
N PRO A 129 16.01 -23.76 8.32
CA PRO A 129 15.36 -22.50 8.00
C PRO A 129 16.33 -21.33 7.87
N THR A 130 17.36 -21.24 8.72
CA THR A 130 18.36 -20.17 8.64
C THR A 130 19.15 -20.22 7.33
N GLY A 131 19.57 -21.41 6.91
CA GLY A 131 20.23 -21.58 5.63
C GLY A 131 19.32 -21.28 4.45
N MET A 132 18.05 -21.71 4.50
CA MET A 132 17.05 -21.37 3.51
C MET A 132 16.85 -19.87 3.36
N LEU A 133 16.65 -19.15 4.48
CA LEU A 133 16.46 -17.70 4.46
C LEU A 133 17.68 -16.99 3.87
N LYS A 134 18.90 -17.46 4.22
CA LYS A 134 20.12 -16.92 3.63
C LYS A 134 20.15 -17.10 2.10
N ARG A 135 19.82 -18.30 1.58
CA ARG A 135 19.76 -18.58 0.15
C ARG A 135 18.74 -17.70 -0.59
N LEU A 136 17.59 -17.44 0.03
CA LEU A 136 16.58 -16.52 -0.52
C LEU A 136 17.07 -15.07 -0.55
N LYS A 137 17.79 -14.63 0.49
CA LYS A 137 18.40 -13.29 0.52
C LYS A 137 19.51 -13.12 -0.52
N GLU A 138 20.26 -14.18 -0.86
CA GLU A 138 21.23 -14.17 -1.96
C GLU A 138 20.56 -13.93 -3.33
N LYS A 139 19.23 -14.18 -3.45
CA LYS A 139 18.40 -13.84 -4.61
C LYS A 139 17.77 -12.43 -4.51
N ASP A 140 18.30 -11.55 -3.65
CA ASP A 140 17.85 -10.17 -3.41
C ASP A 140 16.41 -10.04 -2.87
N LEU A 141 15.94 -11.03 -2.08
CA LEU A 141 14.61 -11.04 -1.49
C LEU A 141 14.60 -10.54 -0.03
N ASN A 142 13.56 -9.78 0.31
CA ASN A 142 13.15 -9.56 1.69
C ASN A 142 12.17 -10.65 2.12
N ILE A 143 12.19 -11.00 3.40
CA ILE A 143 11.41 -12.10 3.95
C ILE A 143 10.35 -11.59 4.91
N CYS A 144 9.10 -11.91 4.62
CA CYS A 144 7.96 -11.70 5.50
C CYS A 144 7.48 -13.05 6.05
N VAL A 145 7.12 -13.10 7.34
CA VAL A 145 6.43 -14.26 7.90
C VAL A 145 5.13 -13.85 8.57
N TRP A 146 4.12 -14.71 8.45
CA TRP A 146 2.83 -14.55 9.10
C TRP A 146 2.95 -14.77 10.60
N ILE A 147 2.31 -13.90 11.37
CA ILE A 147 2.11 -14.03 12.82
C ILE A 147 0.71 -13.56 13.18
N ASN A 148 0.21 -13.97 14.35
CA ASN A 148 -0.95 -13.36 14.99
C ASN A 148 -0.76 -13.27 16.52
N PRO A 149 -1.63 -12.59 17.25
CA PRO A 149 -1.47 -12.40 18.69
C PRO A 149 -2.07 -13.55 19.51
N TYR A 150 -2.42 -14.67 18.88
CA TYR A 150 -3.04 -15.82 19.54
C TYR A 150 -2.02 -16.92 19.74
N ILE A 151 -2.00 -17.50 20.93
CA ILE A 151 -1.12 -18.60 21.31
C ILE A 151 -1.96 -19.86 21.50
N ALA A 152 -1.72 -20.89 20.69
CA ALA A 152 -2.42 -22.17 20.83
C ALA A 152 -2.02 -22.87 22.11
N GLN A 153 -2.95 -23.61 22.72
CA GLN A 153 -2.66 -24.38 23.94
C GLN A 153 -1.57 -25.44 23.72
N GLU A 154 -1.45 -25.99 22.52
CA GLU A 154 -0.39 -26.93 22.15
C GLU A 154 0.97 -26.26 21.86
N SER A 155 0.98 -24.94 21.72
CA SER A 155 2.24 -24.19 21.60
C SER A 155 3.06 -24.32 22.90
N LYS A 156 4.33 -24.56 22.78
CA LYS A 156 5.25 -24.55 23.94
C LYS A 156 5.25 -23.23 24.69
N LEU A 157 4.92 -22.13 23.99
CA LEU A 157 4.84 -20.79 24.57
C LEU A 157 3.60 -20.58 25.44
N PHE A 158 2.58 -21.43 25.34
CA PHE A 158 1.38 -21.29 26.15
C PHE A 158 1.65 -21.46 27.64
N ALA A 159 2.41 -22.48 28.03
CA ALA A 159 2.74 -22.73 29.43
C ALA A 159 3.58 -21.58 30.01
N GLU A 160 4.60 -21.13 29.28
CA GLU A 160 5.45 -19.99 29.64
C GLU A 160 4.63 -18.71 29.81
N ALA A 161 3.78 -18.38 28.83
CA ALA A 161 2.92 -17.19 28.87
C ALA A 161 1.88 -17.23 29.98
N LYS A 162 1.30 -18.39 30.25
CA LYS A 162 0.34 -18.60 31.36
C LYS A 162 1.03 -18.39 32.71
N GLU A 163 2.18 -19.01 32.94
CA GLU A 163 2.92 -18.94 34.21
C GLU A 163 3.32 -17.48 34.52
N ASN A 164 3.78 -16.75 33.51
CA ASN A 164 4.22 -15.37 33.66
C ASN A 164 3.08 -14.34 33.56
N GLY A 165 1.83 -14.76 33.30
CA GLY A 165 0.68 -13.86 33.24
C GLY A 165 0.65 -12.96 32.00
N TYR A 166 1.16 -13.44 30.86
CA TYR A 166 1.23 -12.69 29.59
C TYR A 166 -0.04 -12.81 28.73
N LEU A 167 -1.00 -13.62 29.17
CA LEU A 167 -2.25 -13.87 28.43
C LEU A 167 -3.43 -13.18 29.11
N ILE A 168 -4.40 -12.73 28.30
CA ILE A 168 -5.66 -12.17 28.81
C ILE A 168 -6.34 -13.20 29.71
N LYS A 169 -6.82 -12.76 30.88
CA LYS A 169 -7.44 -13.61 31.89
C LYS A 169 -8.93 -13.39 31.96
N ARG A 170 -9.63 -14.42 32.42
CA ARG A 170 -11.00 -14.29 32.92
C ARG A 170 -11.00 -13.59 34.27
N THR A 171 -12.14 -13.03 34.66
CA THR A 171 -12.32 -12.39 35.99
C THR A 171 -12.08 -13.32 37.19
N ASN A 172 -12.11 -14.63 36.99
CA ASN A 172 -11.75 -15.63 38.00
C ASN A 172 -10.25 -15.97 38.05
N GLY A 173 -9.45 -15.36 37.19
CA GLY A 173 -7.99 -15.52 37.10
C GLY A 173 -7.50 -16.61 36.13
N ASP A 174 -8.38 -17.39 35.53
CA ASP A 174 -8.02 -18.37 34.50
C ASP A 174 -7.66 -17.68 33.19
N VAL A 175 -6.83 -18.34 32.36
CA VAL A 175 -6.56 -17.86 30.99
C VAL A 175 -7.86 -17.88 30.17
N TRP A 176 -8.15 -16.78 29.49
CA TRP A 176 -9.25 -16.74 28.54
C TRP A 176 -8.84 -17.44 27.25
N GLN A 177 -9.68 -18.36 26.74
CA GLN A 177 -9.44 -19.13 25.52
C GLN A 177 -10.70 -19.17 24.65
N PHE A 178 -10.51 -19.36 23.35
CA PHE A 178 -11.57 -19.42 22.35
C PHE A 178 -11.22 -20.39 21.20
N ASP A 179 -12.24 -20.76 20.41
CA ASP A 179 -12.14 -21.72 19.30
C ASP A 179 -12.60 -21.10 17.96
N MET A 180 -12.58 -19.78 17.83
CA MET A 180 -13.19 -19.09 16.67
C MET A 180 -12.36 -19.16 15.39
N TRP A 181 -11.10 -19.53 15.48
CA TRP A 181 -10.22 -19.78 14.34
C TRP A 181 -9.60 -21.17 14.43
N GLN A 182 -8.83 -21.41 15.46
CA GLN A 182 -8.24 -22.69 15.78
C GLN A 182 -8.59 -23.08 17.23
N PRO A 183 -8.54 -24.38 17.59
CA PRO A 183 -8.92 -24.81 18.93
C PRO A 183 -8.04 -24.22 20.03
N ALA A 184 -8.66 -23.84 21.13
CA ALA A 184 -8.02 -23.49 22.40
C ALA A 184 -6.93 -22.39 22.28
N MET A 185 -7.22 -21.35 21.51
CA MET A 185 -6.33 -20.19 21.39
C MET A 185 -6.47 -19.26 22.60
N ALA A 186 -5.35 -18.76 23.12
CA ALA A 186 -5.31 -17.68 24.10
C ALA A 186 -4.77 -16.41 23.44
N ILE A 187 -5.04 -15.26 24.04
CA ILE A 187 -4.68 -13.95 23.48
C ILE A 187 -3.58 -13.31 24.33
N VAL A 188 -2.53 -12.80 23.72
CA VAL A 188 -1.48 -12.04 24.42
C VAL A 188 -2.05 -10.74 24.98
N ASP A 189 -1.74 -10.42 26.22
CA ASP A 189 -2.15 -9.17 26.88
C ASP A 189 -1.08 -8.06 26.66
N PHE A 190 -1.25 -7.27 25.61
CA PHE A 190 -0.33 -6.17 25.33
C PHE A 190 -0.51 -4.94 26.23
N THR A 191 -1.37 -4.99 27.24
CA THR A 191 -1.35 -4.00 28.34
C THR A 191 -0.28 -4.32 29.38
N ASN A 192 0.25 -5.55 29.34
CA ASN A 192 1.36 -5.97 30.19
C ASN A 192 2.71 -5.67 29.48
N PRO A 193 3.55 -4.76 30.03
CA PRO A 193 4.84 -4.44 29.41
C PRO A 193 5.79 -5.64 29.30
N ASP A 194 5.74 -6.58 30.25
CA ASP A 194 6.56 -7.79 30.22
C ASP A 194 6.10 -8.74 29.10
N ALA A 195 4.79 -8.83 28.83
CA ALA A 195 4.26 -9.56 27.69
C ALA A 195 4.67 -8.92 26.35
N CYS A 196 4.65 -7.58 26.26
CA CYS A 196 5.14 -6.86 25.08
C CYS A 196 6.62 -7.18 24.83
N LYS A 197 7.44 -7.12 25.88
CA LYS A 197 8.88 -7.43 25.76
C LYS A 197 9.09 -8.89 25.36
N TRP A 198 8.42 -9.82 25.99
CA TRP A 198 8.48 -11.25 25.69
C TRP A 198 8.13 -11.53 24.22
N TYR A 199 7.02 -10.95 23.73
CA TYR A 199 6.59 -11.09 22.34
C TYR A 199 7.62 -10.49 21.37
N SER A 200 8.12 -9.30 21.68
CA SER A 200 9.19 -8.63 20.92
C SER A 200 10.46 -9.49 20.85
N ASP A 201 10.88 -10.11 21.97
CA ASP A 201 12.08 -10.94 22.01
C ASP A 201 11.95 -12.17 21.09
N LYS A 202 10.74 -12.80 21.02
CA LYS A 202 10.48 -13.91 20.08
C LYS A 202 10.56 -13.46 18.62
N LEU A 203 10.07 -12.27 18.31
CA LEU A 203 10.21 -11.71 16.95
C LEU A 203 11.68 -11.40 16.61
N LYS A 204 12.45 -10.89 17.56
CA LYS A 204 13.90 -10.64 17.37
C LYS A 204 14.67 -11.94 17.07
N GLU A 205 14.30 -13.06 17.68
CA GLU A 205 14.87 -14.38 17.36
C GLU A 205 14.65 -14.74 15.88
N LEU A 206 13.43 -14.53 15.35
CA LEU A 206 13.13 -14.74 13.92
C LEU A 206 13.90 -13.79 13.02
N MET A 207 14.01 -12.52 13.42
CA MET A 207 14.76 -11.51 12.66
C MET A 207 16.26 -11.84 12.63
N ALA A 208 16.82 -12.38 13.70
CA ALA A 208 18.21 -12.87 13.74
C ALA A 208 18.46 -14.05 12.79
N MET A 209 17.43 -14.85 12.47
CA MET A 209 17.50 -15.90 11.45
C MET A 209 17.47 -15.37 10.02
N GLY A 210 16.95 -14.15 9.79
CA GLY A 210 16.88 -13.53 8.47
C GLY A 210 15.51 -12.98 8.07
N VAL A 211 14.50 -13.02 8.94
CA VAL A 211 13.20 -12.39 8.70
C VAL A 211 13.33 -10.86 8.69
N ASP A 212 12.66 -10.17 7.77
CA ASP A 212 12.74 -8.72 7.63
C ASP A 212 11.49 -7.99 8.14
N CYS A 213 10.32 -8.60 7.99
CA CYS A 213 9.05 -8.02 8.41
C CYS A 213 8.01 -9.09 8.73
N PHE A 214 6.86 -8.67 9.24
CA PHE A 214 5.79 -9.58 9.67
C PHE A 214 4.45 -9.18 9.05
N LYS A 215 3.67 -10.20 8.60
CA LYS A 215 2.24 -10.05 8.38
C LYS A 215 1.54 -10.20 9.72
N THR A 216 1.01 -9.11 10.26
CA THR A 216 0.25 -9.11 11.52
C THR A 216 -1.22 -9.40 11.23
N ASP A 217 -1.56 -10.68 11.26
CA ASP A 217 -2.91 -11.14 11.00
C ASP A 217 -3.79 -11.11 12.25
N PHE A 218 -5.11 -11.08 12.07
CA PHE A 218 -6.10 -10.96 13.13
C PHE A 218 -5.92 -9.71 14.01
N GLY A 219 -6.28 -9.83 15.31
CA GLY A 219 -6.26 -8.72 16.27
C GLY A 219 -7.62 -8.05 16.47
N GLU A 220 -8.66 -8.48 15.73
CA GLU A 220 -10.02 -7.94 15.80
C GLU A 220 -11.00 -8.77 16.65
N ARG A 221 -10.68 -10.05 16.94
CA ARG A 221 -11.58 -10.95 17.70
C ARG A 221 -11.27 -10.92 19.20
N ILE A 222 -11.34 -9.75 19.79
CA ILE A 222 -10.97 -9.52 21.19
C ILE A 222 -12.23 -9.53 22.06
N PRO A 223 -12.26 -10.33 23.14
CA PRO A 223 -13.43 -10.42 24.01
C PRO A 223 -13.65 -9.12 24.80
N THR A 224 -14.91 -8.86 25.14
CA THR A 224 -15.33 -7.68 25.93
C THR A 224 -15.95 -8.04 27.27
N GLU A 225 -16.29 -9.33 27.48
CA GLU A 225 -16.99 -9.77 28.69
C GLU A 225 -16.20 -10.81 29.47
N ASN A 226 -16.33 -10.79 30.78
CA ASN A 226 -15.72 -11.76 31.71
C ASN A 226 -14.22 -11.88 31.59
N ILE A 227 -13.54 -10.81 31.18
CA ILE A 227 -12.09 -10.73 31.09
C ILE A 227 -11.55 -9.58 31.93
N GLN A 228 -10.26 -9.66 32.21
CA GLN A 228 -9.50 -8.56 32.79
C GLN A 228 -8.14 -8.44 32.14
N TYR A 229 -7.74 -7.21 31.88
CA TYR A 229 -6.40 -6.85 31.42
C TYR A 229 -5.46 -6.64 32.61
N PHE A 230 -4.16 -6.78 32.35
CA PHE A 230 -3.11 -6.61 33.36
C PHE A 230 -3.15 -5.23 34.03
N ASP A 231 -3.37 -4.19 33.26
CA ASP A 231 -3.41 -2.79 33.75
C ASP A 231 -4.78 -2.36 34.28
N GLY A 232 -5.78 -3.25 34.27
CA GLY A 232 -7.14 -2.95 34.70
C GLY A 232 -7.96 -2.16 33.68
N SER A 233 -7.51 -2.06 32.43
CA SER A 233 -8.24 -1.39 31.35
C SER A 233 -9.64 -2.00 31.14
N ASP A 234 -10.60 -1.14 30.80
CA ASP A 234 -11.96 -1.53 30.47
C ASP A 234 -12.00 -2.38 29.20
N PRO A 235 -12.48 -3.63 29.24
CA PRO A 235 -12.51 -4.53 28.09
C PRO A 235 -13.26 -3.99 26.87
N TYR A 236 -14.33 -3.21 27.08
CA TYR A 236 -15.07 -2.60 25.99
C TYR A 236 -14.23 -1.55 25.27
N LYS A 237 -13.50 -0.71 26.00
CA LYS A 237 -12.61 0.31 25.40
C LYS A 237 -11.41 -0.32 24.70
N MET A 238 -10.97 -1.50 25.15
CA MET A 238 -9.82 -2.18 24.61
C MET A 238 -10.12 -2.96 23.34
N HIS A 239 -11.37 -3.32 23.06
CA HIS A 239 -11.74 -4.20 21.94
C HIS A 239 -11.10 -3.77 20.60
N ASN A 240 -11.34 -2.54 20.18
CA ASN A 240 -10.75 -2.02 18.94
C ASN A 240 -9.33 -1.48 19.14
N TYR A 241 -8.98 -1.01 20.33
CA TYR A 241 -7.66 -0.43 20.61
C TYR A 241 -6.56 -1.50 20.67
N TYR A 242 -6.92 -2.74 20.97
CA TYR A 242 -6.00 -3.87 21.03
C TYR A 242 -5.15 -4.00 19.75
N THR A 243 -5.77 -3.85 18.57
CA THR A 243 -5.06 -3.97 17.29
C THR A 243 -3.95 -2.94 17.13
N GLN A 244 -4.17 -1.71 17.64
CA GLN A 244 -3.13 -0.68 17.61
C GLN A 244 -1.94 -1.06 18.49
N MET A 245 -2.18 -1.60 19.68
CA MET A 245 -1.12 -2.06 20.57
C MET A 245 -0.33 -3.22 19.97
N TYR A 246 -1.03 -4.20 19.41
CA TYR A 246 -0.42 -5.33 18.73
C TYR A 246 0.49 -4.89 17.58
N ASN A 247 -0.06 -4.13 16.62
CA ASN A 247 0.72 -3.64 15.49
C ASN A 247 1.88 -2.73 15.91
N LYS A 248 1.69 -1.92 16.96
CA LYS A 248 2.75 -1.08 17.51
C LYS A 248 3.91 -1.92 18.05
N VAL A 249 3.64 -2.95 18.85
CA VAL A 249 4.70 -3.82 19.42
C VAL A 249 5.51 -4.45 18.30
N VAL A 250 4.86 -4.97 17.25
CA VAL A 250 5.55 -5.59 16.11
C VAL A 250 6.35 -4.54 15.33
N PHE A 251 5.74 -3.40 15.00
CA PHE A 251 6.39 -2.34 14.23
C PHE A 251 7.61 -1.77 14.94
N GLU A 252 7.49 -1.44 16.25
CA GLU A 252 8.61 -0.92 17.04
C GLU A 252 9.73 -1.96 17.21
N THR A 253 9.39 -3.26 17.27
CA THR A 253 10.39 -4.34 17.28
C THR A 253 11.20 -4.34 15.97
N ILE A 254 10.55 -4.23 14.82
CA ILE A 254 11.25 -4.15 13.53
C ILE A 254 12.12 -2.89 13.48
N LYS A 255 11.57 -1.75 13.90
CA LYS A 255 12.27 -0.47 13.95
C LYS A 255 13.52 -0.53 14.85
N GLU A 256 13.42 -1.17 15.99
CA GLU A 256 14.56 -1.36 16.91
C GLU A 256 15.70 -2.18 16.28
N VAL A 257 15.36 -3.25 15.54
CA VAL A 257 16.33 -4.17 14.94
C VAL A 257 16.90 -3.67 13.61
N LYS A 258 16.04 -3.10 12.74
CA LYS A 258 16.40 -2.74 11.36
C LYS A 258 16.62 -1.23 11.15
N GLY A 259 16.18 -0.40 12.09
CA GLY A 259 16.17 1.05 11.97
C GLY A 259 14.83 1.59 11.41
N GLU A 260 14.60 2.88 11.64
CA GLU A 260 13.34 3.55 11.33
C GLU A 260 12.94 3.48 9.85
N HIS A 261 13.92 3.57 8.95
CA HIS A 261 13.69 3.57 7.50
C HIS A 261 13.44 2.17 6.91
N GLN A 262 13.48 1.12 7.74
CA GLN A 262 13.31 -0.27 7.30
C GLN A 262 12.10 -0.96 7.95
N ALA A 263 11.34 -0.24 8.78
CA ALA A 263 10.20 -0.82 9.49
C ALA A 263 8.94 -0.81 8.61
N ALA A 264 8.34 -1.98 8.46
CA ALA A 264 7.02 -2.17 7.88
C ALA A 264 6.36 -3.43 8.46
N VAL A 265 5.06 -3.38 8.68
CA VAL A 265 4.21 -4.54 8.93
C VAL A 265 3.26 -4.74 7.75
N PHE A 266 2.61 -5.89 7.68
CA PHE A 266 1.51 -6.12 6.74
C PHE A 266 0.28 -6.48 7.56
N ALA A 267 -0.49 -5.45 7.97
CA ALA A 267 -1.47 -5.53 9.03
C ALA A 267 -2.89 -5.74 8.50
N ARG A 268 -3.67 -6.61 9.19
CA ARG A 268 -5.08 -6.87 8.90
C ARG A 268 -5.99 -5.89 9.60
N SER A 269 -5.99 -5.90 10.91
CA SER A 269 -6.90 -5.10 11.70
C SER A 269 -6.38 -3.67 11.92
N ALA A 270 -7.30 -2.73 11.97
CA ALA A 270 -7.00 -1.33 12.10
C ALA A 270 -8.02 -0.59 12.96
N THR A 271 -7.58 0.48 13.57
CA THR A 271 -8.41 1.47 14.25
C THR A 271 -7.79 2.85 14.07
N ALA A 272 -8.47 3.91 14.51
CA ALA A 272 -7.90 5.26 14.50
C ALA A 272 -6.56 5.29 15.22
N GLY A 273 -5.51 5.77 14.56
CA GLY A 273 -4.12 5.71 15.04
C GLY A 273 -3.32 4.52 14.50
N GLY A 274 -3.98 3.48 13.98
CA GLY A 274 -3.32 2.33 13.37
C GLY A 274 -2.58 2.67 12.08
N GLN A 275 -2.96 3.76 11.40
CA GLN A 275 -2.25 4.25 10.21
C GLN A 275 -0.77 4.54 10.45
N GLN A 276 -0.35 4.73 11.71
CA GLN A 276 1.04 4.94 12.08
C GLN A 276 1.94 3.73 11.74
N PHE A 277 1.35 2.54 11.64
CA PHE A 277 2.05 1.27 11.46
C PHE A 277 1.66 0.62 10.13
N PRO A 278 2.15 1.14 8.98
CA PRO A 278 1.81 0.59 7.67
C PRO A 278 2.51 -0.75 7.41
N VAL A 279 1.98 -1.56 6.50
CA VAL A 279 0.91 -1.37 5.50
C VAL A 279 -0.35 -2.11 5.96
N HIS A 280 -1.51 -1.77 5.41
CA HIS A 280 -2.76 -2.49 5.67
C HIS A 280 -3.30 -3.13 4.39
N TRP A 281 -4.03 -4.28 4.53
CA TRP A 281 -4.70 -4.92 3.39
C TRP A 281 -6.17 -5.23 3.72
N GLY A 282 -6.94 -5.55 2.67
CA GLY A 282 -8.40 -5.68 2.73
C GLY A 282 -8.95 -6.97 3.34
N GLY A 283 -8.07 -7.90 3.80
CA GLY A 283 -8.52 -9.20 4.32
C GLY A 283 -8.91 -10.17 3.21
N ASP A 284 -9.73 -11.17 3.58
CA ASP A 284 -10.06 -12.35 2.80
C ASP A 284 -11.24 -12.05 1.87
N CYS A 285 -10.98 -11.73 0.62
CA CYS A 285 -12.00 -11.44 -0.40
C CYS A 285 -12.20 -12.62 -1.36
N GLU A 286 -13.37 -12.71 -1.98
CA GLU A 286 -13.64 -13.70 -3.04
C GLU A 286 -12.80 -13.43 -4.30
N SER A 287 -12.63 -14.48 -5.13
CA SER A 287 -11.79 -14.43 -6.33
C SER A 287 -12.60 -14.09 -7.58
N ASP A 288 -13.34 -12.98 -7.56
CA ASP A 288 -14.22 -12.51 -8.63
C ASP A 288 -14.14 -10.99 -8.87
N TYR A 289 -14.83 -10.51 -9.91
CA TYR A 289 -14.84 -9.08 -10.25
C TYR A 289 -15.58 -8.21 -9.24
N GLU A 290 -16.61 -8.75 -8.59
CA GLU A 290 -17.38 -8.02 -7.59
C GLU A 290 -16.52 -7.71 -6.39
N SER A 291 -15.86 -8.72 -5.84
CA SER A 291 -14.93 -8.58 -4.71
C SER A 291 -13.70 -7.75 -5.05
N MET A 292 -13.21 -7.82 -6.30
CA MET A 292 -12.17 -6.93 -6.78
C MET A 292 -12.61 -5.45 -6.70
N ALA A 293 -13.85 -5.14 -7.09
CA ALA A 293 -14.41 -3.79 -7.00
C ALA A 293 -14.64 -3.36 -5.55
N GLU A 294 -15.13 -4.28 -4.69
CA GLU A 294 -15.31 -4.01 -3.25
C GLU A 294 -13.97 -3.77 -2.54
N SER A 295 -12.91 -4.50 -2.93
CA SER A 295 -11.56 -4.26 -2.43
C SER A 295 -11.07 -2.84 -2.74
N LEU A 296 -11.36 -2.30 -3.93
CA LEU A 296 -11.06 -0.91 -4.25
C LEU A 296 -11.87 0.06 -3.38
N ARG A 297 -13.17 -0.14 -3.25
CA ARG A 297 -14.05 0.71 -2.41
C ARG A 297 -13.59 0.73 -0.95
N GLY A 298 -13.32 -0.45 -0.39
CA GLY A 298 -12.80 -0.60 0.96
C GLY A 298 -11.46 0.12 1.15
N GLY A 299 -10.53 -0.04 0.19
CA GLY A 299 -9.24 0.63 0.19
C GLY A 299 -9.36 2.16 0.13
N LEU A 300 -10.21 2.69 -0.74
CA LEU A 300 -10.44 4.13 -0.84
C LEU A 300 -11.09 4.69 0.43
N SER A 301 -12.03 3.97 1.04
CA SER A 301 -12.63 4.33 2.32
C SER A 301 -11.60 4.36 3.45
N LEU A 302 -10.72 3.37 3.52
CA LEU A 302 -9.63 3.33 4.49
C LEU A 302 -8.65 4.50 4.28
N CYS A 303 -8.28 4.78 3.03
CA CYS A 303 -7.41 5.91 2.69
C CYS A 303 -8.02 7.25 3.10
N MET A 304 -9.34 7.45 2.93
CA MET A 304 -10.08 8.63 3.41
C MET A 304 -10.11 8.73 4.94
N SER A 305 -9.77 7.66 5.65
CA SER A 305 -9.63 7.63 7.11
C SER A 305 -8.18 7.84 7.58
N GLY A 306 -7.30 8.35 6.71
CA GLY A 306 -5.93 8.72 7.04
C GLY A 306 -4.89 7.60 6.87
N PHE A 307 -5.26 6.45 6.31
CA PHE A 307 -4.32 5.37 6.02
C PHE A 307 -3.58 5.67 4.71
N GLY A 308 -2.29 5.89 4.79
CA GLY A 308 -1.48 6.33 3.65
C GLY A 308 -1.22 5.25 2.61
N PHE A 309 -1.32 3.96 2.98
CA PHE A 309 -0.88 2.82 2.18
C PHE A 309 -1.90 1.69 2.23
N TRP A 310 -2.14 1.08 1.07
CA TRP A 310 -3.14 0.05 0.90
C TRP A 310 -2.63 -1.10 0.03
N SER A 311 -3.02 -2.30 0.41
CA SER A 311 -2.83 -3.52 -0.36
C SER A 311 -4.10 -4.38 -0.36
N HIS A 312 -4.13 -5.37 -1.23
CA HIS A 312 -5.19 -6.37 -1.29
C HIS A 312 -4.63 -7.65 -1.88
N ASP A 313 -5.34 -8.76 -1.76
CA ASP A 313 -4.90 -10.04 -2.28
C ASP A 313 -5.17 -10.11 -3.78
N ILE A 314 -4.11 -9.97 -4.58
CA ILE A 314 -4.20 -10.00 -6.04
C ILE A 314 -4.64 -11.39 -6.51
N GLY A 315 -5.77 -11.44 -7.19
CA GLY A 315 -6.41 -12.66 -7.63
C GLY A 315 -7.49 -13.18 -6.66
N GLY A 316 -7.77 -12.43 -5.59
CA GLY A 316 -8.69 -12.84 -4.51
C GLY A 316 -8.07 -13.85 -3.55
N PHE A 317 -8.58 -13.89 -2.31
CA PHE A 317 -8.13 -14.83 -1.29
C PHE A 317 -8.92 -16.14 -1.34
N GLU A 318 -10.24 -16.08 -1.23
CA GLU A 318 -11.09 -17.27 -1.22
C GLU A 318 -11.19 -17.91 -2.60
N SER A 319 -11.09 -19.22 -2.66
CA SER A 319 -11.14 -20.00 -3.89
C SER A 319 -9.98 -19.69 -4.87
N THR A 320 -10.15 -20.00 -6.14
CA THR A 320 -9.18 -19.73 -7.22
C THR A 320 -9.86 -18.93 -8.30
N SER A 321 -9.33 -17.75 -8.62
CA SER A 321 -9.85 -16.92 -9.72
C SER A 321 -9.65 -17.58 -11.08
N THR A 322 -10.47 -17.16 -12.04
CA THR A 322 -10.21 -17.41 -13.45
C THR A 322 -8.98 -16.62 -13.92
N ALA A 323 -8.38 -17.03 -15.04
CA ALA A 323 -7.18 -16.37 -15.56
C ALA A 323 -7.44 -14.90 -15.98
N ASP A 324 -8.66 -14.56 -16.43
CA ASP A 324 -9.02 -13.19 -16.79
C ASP A 324 -9.17 -12.29 -15.55
N VAL A 325 -9.84 -12.74 -14.50
CA VAL A 325 -9.92 -12.02 -13.21
C VAL A 325 -8.53 -11.80 -12.64
N TYR A 326 -7.69 -12.83 -12.63
CA TYR A 326 -6.32 -12.72 -12.14
C TYR A 326 -5.53 -11.64 -12.89
N LYS A 327 -5.53 -11.67 -14.23
CA LYS A 327 -4.82 -10.68 -15.08
C LYS A 327 -5.33 -9.26 -14.86
N ARG A 328 -6.65 -9.06 -14.72
CA ARG A 328 -7.23 -7.74 -14.42
C ARG A 328 -6.89 -7.26 -13.01
N TRP A 329 -6.89 -8.17 -12.04
CA TRP A 329 -6.51 -7.84 -10.66
C TRP A 329 -5.02 -7.52 -10.53
N VAL A 330 -4.15 -8.17 -11.31
CA VAL A 330 -2.72 -7.86 -11.39
C VAL A 330 -2.49 -6.42 -11.84
N ALA A 331 -3.16 -5.97 -12.90
CA ALA A 331 -3.05 -4.59 -13.39
C ALA A 331 -3.47 -3.57 -12.31
N PHE A 332 -4.57 -3.81 -11.63
CA PHE A 332 -5.02 -2.99 -10.49
C PHE A 332 -4.04 -3.05 -9.32
N GLY A 333 -3.66 -4.25 -8.90
CA GLY A 333 -2.84 -4.46 -7.71
C GLY A 333 -1.43 -3.88 -7.83
N LEU A 334 -0.84 -3.89 -9.04
CA LEU A 334 0.47 -3.31 -9.28
C LEU A 334 0.44 -1.78 -9.48
N LEU A 335 -0.73 -1.20 -9.65
CA LEU A 335 -0.97 0.25 -9.60
C LEU A 335 -1.54 0.71 -8.24
N SER A 336 -1.57 -0.16 -7.23
CA SER A 336 -1.79 0.16 -5.83
C SER A 336 -0.48 0.53 -5.13
N SER A 337 -0.53 1.07 -3.91
CA SER A 337 0.70 1.40 -3.19
C SER A 337 1.55 0.16 -2.91
N HIS A 338 0.95 -0.92 -2.42
CA HIS A 338 1.61 -2.20 -2.18
C HIS A 338 0.91 -3.33 -2.93
N SER A 339 1.63 -4.40 -3.26
CA SER A 339 1.17 -5.41 -4.21
C SER A 339 1.60 -6.80 -3.81
N ARG A 340 0.64 -7.67 -3.46
CA ARG A 340 0.90 -9.03 -3.00
C ARG A 340 0.07 -10.05 -3.76
N LEU A 341 0.72 -11.04 -4.37
CA LEU A 341 0.11 -12.25 -4.89
C LEU A 341 -0.15 -13.21 -3.72
N HIS A 342 -1.41 -13.36 -3.33
CA HIS A 342 -1.81 -14.16 -2.17
C HIS A 342 -3.23 -14.70 -2.33
N GLY A 343 -3.50 -15.86 -1.78
CA GLY A 343 -4.81 -16.49 -1.79
C GLY A 343 -4.89 -17.68 -0.85
N SER A 344 -6.04 -18.35 -0.82
CA SER A 344 -6.25 -19.65 -0.22
C SER A 344 -6.30 -20.75 -1.29
N THR A 345 -6.39 -21.99 -0.92
CA THR A 345 -6.63 -23.17 -1.78
C THR A 345 -5.66 -23.39 -2.96
N SER A 346 -5.06 -22.35 -3.52
CA SER A 346 -4.08 -22.44 -4.61
C SER A 346 -3.02 -21.34 -4.54
N TYR A 347 -1.89 -21.60 -5.20
CA TYR A 347 -0.82 -20.62 -5.33
C TYR A 347 -1.19 -19.55 -6.36
N ARG A 348 -0.68 -18.32 -6.16
CA ARG A 348 -0.92 -17.19 -7.07
C ARG A 348 0.27 -16.94 -8.00
N VAL A 349 1.09 -17.96 -8.28
CA VAL A 349 2.15 -17.85 -9.31
C VAL A 349 1.51 -17.73 -10.69
N PRO A 350 1.95 -16.77 -11.53
CA PRO A 350 1.21 -16.43 -12.75
C PRO A 350 1.14 -17.58 -13.78
N TRP A 351 2.18 -18.40 -13.90
CA TRP A 351 2.18 -19.55 -14.83
C TRP A 351 1.23 -20.68 -14.44
N ALA A 352 0.66 -20.65 -13.22
CA ALA A 352 -0.41 -21.57 -12.84
C ALA A 352 -1.75 -21.24 -13.51
N TYR A 353 -1.88 -20.04 -14.06
CA TYR A 353 -3.06 -19.59 -14.81
C TYR A 353 -2.86 -19.78 -16.32
N ASP A 354 -1.94 -19.04 -16.90
CA ASP A 354 -1.51 -19.15 -18.30
C ASP A 354 -0.21 -18.34 -18.55
N GLU A 355 0.38 -18.44 -19.74
CA GLU A 355 1.58 -17.69 -20.10
C GLU A 355 1.31 -16.18 -20.26
N ASP A 356 0.09 -15.79 -20.67
CA ASP A 356 -0.31 -14.39 -20.74
C ASP A 356 -0.32 -13.76 -19.34
N ALA A 357 -0.74 -14.49 -18.32
CA ALA A 357 -0.68 -14.04 -16.94
C ALA A 357 0.75 -13.72 -16.49
N SER A 358 1.73 -14.55 -16.91
CA SER A 358 3.16 -14.28 -16.65
C SER A 358 3.62 -13.00 -17.35
N ALA A 359 3.18 -12.76 -18.58
CA ALA A 359 3.49 -11.54 -19.32
C ALA A 359 2.87 -10.30 -18.65
N VAL A 360 1.63 -10.41 -18.16
CA VAL A 360 0.93 -9.32 -17.46
C VAL A 360 1.62 -8.96 -16.14
N VAL A 361 1.95 -9.97 -15.31
CA VAL A 361 2.66 -9.72 -14.05
C VAL A 361 4.03 -9.07 -14.33
N ARG A 362 4.78 -9.59 -15.29
CA ARG A 362 6.07 -8.99 -15.69
C ARG A 362 5.93 -7.54 -16.11
N PHE A 363 4.97 -7.24 -17.00
CA PHE A 363 4.75 -5.89 -17.52
C PHE A 363 4.45 -4.89 -16.41
N PHE A 364 3.45 -5.17 -15.59
CA PHE A 364 3.04 -4.23 -14.54
C PHE A 364 4.04 -4.16 -13.37
N SER A 365 4.77 -5.23 -13.07
CA SER A 365 5.84 -5.19 -12.07
C SER A 365 7.01 -4.33 -12.53
N LYS A 366 7.44 -4.46 -13.79
CA LYS A 366 8.46 -3.59 -14.38
C LYS A 366 7.99 -2.14 -14.45
N LEU A 367 6.75 -1.90 -14.87
CA LEU A 367 6.14 -0.56 -14.86
C LEU A 367 6.18 0.06 -13.46
N LYS A 368 5.77 -0.70 -12.44
CA LYS A 368 5.80 -0.23 -11.04
C LYS A 368 7.22 0.11 -10.60
N CYS A 369 8.21 -0.72 -10.88
CA CYS A 369 9.60 -0.43 -10.55
C CYS A 369 10.10 0.84 -11.25
N SER A 370 9.73 1.06 -12.51
CA SER A 370 10.16 2.25 -13.25
C SER A 370 9.52 3.55 -12.73
N ILE A 371 8.27 3.54 -12.24
CA ILE A 371 7.61 4.73 -11.67
C ILE A 371 7.89 4.92 -10.17
N MET A 372 8.79 4.13 -9.58
CA MET A 372 9.12 4.24 -8.15
C MET A 372 9.56 5.63 -7.70
N PRO A 373 10.32 6.44 -8.47
CA PRO A 373 10.63 7.81 -8.06
C PRO A 373 9.37 8.65 -7.79
N TYR A 374 8.34 8.50 -8.63
CA TYR A 374 7.04 9.14 -8.42
C TYR A 374 6.28 8.53 -7.22
N LEU A 375 6.21 7.19 -7.14
CA LEU A 375 5.52 6.50 -6.03
C LEU A 375 6.15 6.82 -4.68
N PHE A 376 7.48 6.88 -4.60
CA PHE A 376 8.20 7.18 -3.37
C PHE A 376 7.96 8.62 -2.91
N LYS A 377 7.85 9.55 -3.85
CA LYS A 377 7.50 10.94 -3.56
C LYS A 377 6.07 11.06 -3.00
N ILE A 378 5.07 10.43 -3.61
CA ILE A 378 3.70 10.48 -3.09
C ILE A 378 3.54 9.69 -1.77
N ALA A 379 4.37 8.68 -1.54
CA ALA A 379 4.48 7.99 -0.26
C ALA A 379 5.04 8.92 0.83
N ASN A 380 6.02 9.76 0.49
CA ASN A 380 6.52 10.78 1.40
C ASN A 380 5.47 11.85 1.72
N ASP A 381 4.58 12.20 0.78
CA ASP A 381 3.43 13.06 1.08
C ASP A 381 2.47 12.41 2.09
N ALA A 382 2.24 11.10 1.98
CA ALA A 382 1.45 10.37 2.98
C ALA A 382 2.11 10.39 4.36
N HIS A 383 3.42 10.25 4.43
CA HIS A 383 4.19 10.33 5.67
C HIS A 383 4.19 11.75 6.27
N THR A 384 4.46 12.77 5.47
CA THR A 384 4.65 14.14 5.96
C THR A 384 3.35 14.91 6.16
N LYS A 385 2.33 14.65 5.30
CA LYS A 385 1.05 15.37 5.27
C LYS A 385 -0.14 14.51 5.67
N GLY A 386 0.00 13.18 5.71
CA GLY A 386 -1.13 12.27 5.93
C GLY A 386 -2.00 12.02 4.70
N ILE A 387 -1.69 12.63 3.55
CA ILE A 387 -2.48 12.49 2.32
C ILE A 387 -2.15 11.16 1.65
N PRO A 388 -3.12 10.26 1.43
CA PRO A 388 -2.85 8.90 0.98
C PRO A 388 -2.24 8.83 -0.42
N THR A 389 -1.55 7.71 -0.69
CA THR A 389 -1.00 7.40 -2.02
C THR A 389 -2.09 7.10 -3.04
N MET A 390 -3.12 6.34 -2.64
CA MET A 390 -4.33 6.10 -3.42
C MET A 390 -5.43 7.04 -2.94
N ARG A 391 -5.97 7.86 -3.83
CA ARG A 391 -6.89 8.93 -3.49
C ARG A 391 -8.23 8.73 -4.19
N SER A 392 -9.32 8.80 -3.44
CA SER A 392 -10.64 8.85 -4.04
C SER A 392 -10.75 10.07 -4.97
N MET A 393 -11.55 9.97 -6.03
CA MET A 393 -11.71 11.08 -6.98
C MET A 393 -12.18 12.36 -6.29
N VAL A 394 -13.09 12.25 -5.31
CA VAL A 394 -13.59 13.39 -4.54
C VAL A 394 -12.50 14.10 -3.74
N LEU A 395 -11.47 13.40 -3.29
CA LEU A 395 -10.35 14.02 -2.56
C LEU A 395 -9.54 14.98 -3.43
N GLU A 396 -9.37 14.63 -4.72
CA GLU A 396 -8.63 15.47 -5.69
C GLU A 396 -9.52 16.50 -6.39
N TYR A 397 -10.79 16.19 -6.60
CA TYR A 397 -11.75 16.97 -7.37
C TYR A 397 -13.02 17.25 -6.56
N GLN A 398 -12.86 17.81 -5.35
CA GLN A 398 -13.97 18.05 -4.41
C GLN A 398 -15.07 18.98 -4.94
N ASN A 399 -14.76 19.80 -5.95
CA ASN A 399 -15.70 20.73 -6.58
C ASN A 399 -16.35 20.18 -7.85
N ASP A 400 -16.06 18.94 -8.25
CA ASP A 400 -16.70 18.24 -9.36
C ASP A 400 -17.73 17.25 -8.80
N ASP A 401 -19.01 17.58 -8.94
CA ASP A 401 -20.12 16.76 -8.40
C ASP A 401 -20.09 15.32 -8.92
N THR A 402 -19.58 15.06 -10.12
CA THR A 402 -19.45 13.71 -10.66
C THR A 402 -18.43 12.90 -9.84
N CYS A 403 -17.38 13.53 -9.37
CA CYS A 403 -16.33 12.87 -8.61
C CYS A 403 -16.77 12.44 -7.20
N ALA A 404 -17.87 12.97 -6.67
CA ALA A 404 -18.38 12.64 -5.34
C ALA A 404 -18.78 11.16 -5.18
N TYR A 405 -19.15 10.49 -6.29
CA TYR A 405 -19.70 9.12 -6.28
C TYR A 405 -18.87 8.11 -7.08
N LEU A 406 -17.65 8.46 -7.48
CA LEU A 406 -16.78 7.58 -8.27
C LEU A 406 -16.03 6.61 -7.34
N ASP A 407 -16.40 5.34 -7.42
CA ASP A 407 -15.91 4.26 -6.53
C ASP A 407 -15.15 3.14 -7.27
N LYS A 408 -15.00 3.25 -8.61
CA LYS A 408 -14.33 2.28 -9.48
C LYS A 408 -13.11 2.84 -10.20
N GLN A 409 -12.64 3.99 -9.76
CA GLN A 409 -11.45 4.67 -10.24
C GLN A 409 -10.86 5.51 -9.11
N TYR A 410 -9.59 5.86 -9.22
CA TYR A 410 -8.89 6.62 -8.20
C TYR A 410 -7.74 7.43 -8.81
N MET A 411 -7.21 8.36 -8.04
CA MET A 411 -5.94 9.00 -8.34
C MET A 411 -4.80 8.28 -7.59
N LEU A 412 -3.77 7.88 -8.32
CA LEU A 412 -2.50 7.45 -7.74
C LEU A 412 -1.61 8.71 -7.60
N GLY A 413 -1.52 9.20 -6.37
CA GLY A 413 -1.00 10.53 -6.11
C GLY A 413 -1.94 11.63 -6.63
N ASP A 414 -1.37 12.75 -7.02
CA ASP A 414 -2.10 13.93 -7.51
C ASP A 414 -2.21 14.01 -9.03
N SER A 415 -1.49 13.15 -9.76
CA SER A 415 -1.27 13.35 -11.19
C SER A 415 -1.72 12.18 -12.08
N ILE A 416 -1.92 10.98 -11.55
CA ILE A 416 -2.25 9.78 -12.34
C ILE A 416 -3.62 9.24 -11.96
N LEU A 417 -4.57 9.27 -12.89
CA LEU A 417 -5.87 8.59 -12.77
C LEU A 417 -5.71 7.13 -13.19
N VAL A 418 -6.24 6.21 -12.39
CA VAL A 418 -6.29 4.77 -12.68
C VAL A 418 -7.74 4.30 -12.62
N ALA A 419 -8.20 3.58 -13.65
CA ALA A 419 -9.54 2.99 -13.68
C ALA A 419 -9.44 1.49 -13.98
N PRO A 420 -9.44 0.62 -12.96
CA PRO A 420 -9.40 -0.82 -13.14
C PRO A 420 -10.61 -1.36 -13.90
N ILE A 421 -10.45 -2.55 -14.50
CA ILE A 421 -11.48 -3.18 -15.32
C ILE A 421 -12.10 -4.34 -14.54
N PHE A 422 -13.40 -4.26 -14.26
CA PHE A 422 -14.14 -5.17 -13.40
C PHE A 422 -15.15 -6.02 -14.16
N ASN A 423 -14.79 -6.49 -15.37
CA ASN A 423 -15.67 -7.34 -16.18
C ASN A 423 -14.89 -8.17 -17.20
N GLU A 424 -15.50 -9.27 -17.64
CA GLU A 424 -14.94 -10.20 -18.63
C GLU A 424 -14.89 -9.64 -20.06
N ASN A 425 -15.69 -8.60 -20.35
CA ASN A 425 -15.74 -7.98 -21.68
C ASN A 425 -14.57 -7.04 -21.96
N SER A 426 -13.65 -6.91 -21.02
CA SER A 426 -12.47 -6.02 -21.13
C SER A 426 -12.83 -4.54 -21.29
N GLU A 427 -14.03 -4.16 -20.90
CA GLU A 427 -14.57 -2.82 -21.03
C GLU A 427 -14.24 -1.95 -19.82
N ALA A 428 -13.55 -0.85 -20.04
CA ALA A 428 -13.38 0.22 -19.08
C ALA A 428 -14.45 1.30 -19.29
N LYS A 429 -15.16 1.66 -18.21
CA LYS A 429 -16.07 2.81 -18.19
C LYS A 429 -15.68 3.69 -17.01
N TYR A 430 -15.21 4.89 -17.29
CA TYR A 430 -14.67 5.81 -16.29
C TYR A 430 -14.91 7.27 -16.67
N TYR A 431 -14.87 8.15 -15.69
CA TYR A 431 -15.01 9.58 -15.85
C TYR A 431 -13.64 10.25 -15.84
N ILE A 432 -13.41 11.15 -16.78
CA ILE A 432 -12.21 11.99 -16.82
C ILE A 432 -12.63 13.41 -16.38
N PRO A 433 -12.09 13.95 -15.26
CA PRO A 433 -12.32 15.33 -14.86
C PRO A 433 -11.87 16.33 -15.94
N GLU A 434 -12.35 17.58 -15.88
CA GLU A 434 -11.97 18.63 -16.84
C GLU A 434 -10.46 18.77 -16.99
N GLY A 435 -10.03 19.21 -18.19
CA GLY A 435 -8.63 19.38 -18.58
C GLY A 435 -8.17 18.35 -19.61
N LYS A 436 -6.90 18.41 -19.96
CA LYS A 436 -6.27 17.49 -20.92
C LYS A 436 -5.59 16.35 -20.18
N TRP A 437 -5.73 15.16 -20.73
CA TRP A 437 -5.17 13.95 -20.15
C TRP A 437 -4.44 13.13 -21.21
N THR A 438 -3.40 12.46 -20.81
CA THR A 438 -2.63 11.57 -21.69
C THR A 438 -2.49 10.20 -21.05
N ASN A 439 -2.86 9.14 -21.75
CA ASN A 439 -2.62 7.78 -21.26
C ASN A 439 -1.12 7.51 -21.16
N PHE A 440 -0.67 7.12 -19.98
CA PHE A 440 0.75 6.89 -19.67
C PHE A 440 1.37 5.79 -20.55
N ILE A 441 0.60 4.71 -20.77
CA ILE A 441 1.09 3.51 -21.49
C ILE A 441 1.05 3.74 -23.01
N THR A 442 -0.04 4.29 -23.52
CA THR A 442 -0.29 4.36 -24.97
C THR A 442 0.01 5.72 -25.60
N GLY A 443 0.18 6.78 -24.81
CA GLY A 443 0.33 8.16 -25.29
C GLY A 443 -0.96 8.77 -25.88
N LYS A 444 -2.09 8.07 -25.86
CA LYS A 444 -3.37 8.59 -26.38
C LYS A 444 -3.85 9.78 -25.53
N LYS A 445 -4.28 10.85 -26.21
CA LYS A 445 -4.77 12.08 -25.58
C LYS A 445 -6.29 12.05 -25.44
N TYR A 446 -6.78 12.70 -24.37
CA TYR A 446 -8.19 12.84 -24.06
C TYR A 446 -8.50 14.26 -23.60
N GLU A 447 -9.67 14.76 -23.98
CA GLU A 447 -10.30 15.92 -23.37
C GLU A 447 -11.23 15.45 -22.25
N GLY A 448 -11.08 16.05 -21.06
CA GLY A 448 -11.86 15.69 -19.87
C GLY A 448 -13.28 16.26 -19.84
N GLY A 449 -13.90 16.28 -18.65
CA GLY A 449 -15.28 16.69 -18.43
C GLY A 449 -16.31 15.66 -18.93
N ARG A 450 -15.93 14.38 -19.10
CA ARG A 450 -16.81 13.38 -19.71
C ARG A 450 -16.51 11.94 -19.31
N TRP A 451 -17.49 11.09 -19.51
CA TRP A 451 -17.36 9.64 -19.43
C TRP A 451 -16.71 9.06 -20.68
N ILE A 452 -15.80 8.11 -20.46
CA ILE A 452 -15.15 7.32 -21.51
C ILE A 452 -15.61 5.87 -21.38
N LYS A 453 -15.74 5.22 -22.54
CA LYS A 453 -15.99 3.79 -22.66
C LYS A 453 -15.08 3.24 -23.74
N GLU A 454 -14.19 2.29 -23.38
CA GLU A 454 -13.23 1.71 -24.30
C GLU A 454 -12.83 0.29 -23.89
N ILE A 455 -12.25 -0.45 -24.83
CA ILE A 455 -11.80 -1.82 -24.64
C ILE A 455 -10.28 -1.82 -24.44
N HIS A 456 -9.84 -2.60 -23.50
CA HIS A 456 -8.43 -2.79 -23.19
C HIS A 456 -8.03 -4.27 -23.28
N ASP A 457 -6.83 -4.56 -23.82
CA ASP A 457 -6.19 -5.86 -23.64
C ASP A 457 -5.64 -6.02 -22.19
N TYR A 458 -4.99 -7.16 -21.88
CA TYR A 458 -4.49 -7.39 -20.53
C TYR A 458 -3.21 -6.61 -20.20
N LEU A 459 -2.50 -6.08 -21.21
CA LEU A 459 -1.31 -5.25 -21.04
C LEU A 459 -1.63 -3.75 -20.99
N SER A 460 -2.91 -3.40 -20.97
CA SER A 460 -3.37 -2.02 -20.89
C SER A 460 -4.48 -1.82 -19.85
N ILE A 461 -4.52 -0.61 -19.32
CA ILE A 461 -5.50 -0.12 -18.35
C ILE A 461 -5.62 1.39 -18.54
N PRO A 462 -6.79 2.02 -18.30
CA PRO A 462 -6.82 3.47 -18.18
C PRO A 462 -5.88 3.94 -17.06
N MET A 463 -4.73 4.48 -17.46
CA MET A 463 -3.72 5.11 -16.61
C MET A 463 -3.41 6.46 -17.24
N LEU A 464 -4.10 7.50 -16.78
CA LEU A 464 -4.09 8.81 -17.41
C LEU A 464 -3.33 9.83 -16.58
N VAL A 465 -2.40 10.54 -17.20
CA VAL A 465 -1.70 11.66 -16.57
C VAL A 465 -2.41 12.96 -16.92
N LYS A 466 -2.72 13.76 -15.90
CA LYS A 466 -3.33 15.07 -16.10
C LYS A 466 -2.35 16.07 -16.71
N GLU A 467 -2.87 17.09 -17.39
CA GLU A 467 -2.10 18.20 -17.89
C GLU A 467 -1.30 18.92 -16.78
N ASN A 468 -0.26 19.62 -17.19
CA ASN A 468 0.64 20.37 -16.31
C ASN A 468 1.29 19.52 -15.21
N SER A 469 1.57 18.24 -15.49
CA SER A 469 2.22 17.30 -14.58
C SER A 469 3.59 16.87 -15.08
N ILE A 470 4.49 16.59 -14.16
CA ILE A 470 5.79 15.97 -14.42
C ILE A 470 5.86 14.66 -13.64
N ILE A 471 5.94 13.54 -14.36
CA ILE A 471 6.03 12.20 -13.77
C ILE A 471 7.47 11.71 -13.83
N ALA A 472 8.02 11.39 -12.67
CA ALA A 472 9.37 10.85 -12.56
C ALA A 472 9.39 9.35 -12.87
N VAL A 473 10.23 8.95 -13.80
CA VAL A 473 10.47 7.56 -14.21
C VAL A 473 11.94 7.24 -14.06
N GLY A 474 12.26 6.24 -13.27
CA GLY A 474 13.64 5.83 -13.02
C GLY A 474 14.18 4.92 -14.12
N ALA A 475 15.49 4.75 -14.12
CA ALA A 475 16.19 3.93 -15.11
C ALA A 475 16.18 2.43 -14.81
N ASN A 476 15.58 1.99 -13.68
CA ASN A 476 15.55 0.58 -13.28
C ASN A 476 14.12 0.07 -13.21
N ASP A 477 13.84 -0.99 -13.98
CA ASP A 477 12.55 -1.68 -14.01
C ASP A 477 12.57 -3.07 -13.33
N THR A 478 13.71 -3.45 -12.71
CA THR A 478 13.93 -4.78 -12.17
C THR A 478 13.81 -4.89 -10.65
N LYS A 479 13.83 -3.75 -9.95
CA LYS A 479 13.60 -3.68 -8.50
C LYS A 479 13.09 -2.30 -8.08
N PRO A 480 12.38 -2.18 -6.93
CA PRO A 480 11.80 -0.91 -6.50
C PRO A 480 12.81 -0.01 -5.75
N ASP A 481 13.84 -0.56 -5.15
CA ASP A 481 14.79 0.11 -4.27
C ASP A 481 16.15 0.30 -4.96
N TYR A 482 16.28 1.41 -5.66
CA TYR A 482 17.49 1.80 -6.39
C TYR A 482 17.72 3.31 -6.22
N ASP A 483 18.85 3.80 -6.66
CA ASP A 483 19.11 5.24 -6.69
C ASP A 483 18.19 5.93 -7.71
N TYR A 484 17.12 6.58 -7.21
CA TYR A 484 16.12 7.24 -8.05
C TYR A 484 16.64 8.47 -8.79
N ARG A 485 17.76 9.05 -8.34
CA ARG A 485 18.38 10.21 -8.98
C ARG A 485 19.13 9.83 -10.25
N LYS A 486 19.67 8.59 -10.29
CA LYS A 486 20.52 8.14 -11.38
C LYS A 486 19.72 7.95 -12.67
N ASP A 487 20.09 8.71 -13.71
CA ASP A 487 19.51 8.64 -15.06
C ASP A 487 17.97 8.77 -15.10
N VAL A 488 17.38 9.49 -14.13
CA VAL A 488 15.93 9.68 -14.05
C VAL A 488 15.40 10.47 -15.24
N SER A 489 14.26 10.04 -15.77
CA SER A 489 13.51 10.72 -16.81
C SER A 489 12.25 11.38 -16.22
N LEU A 490 12.13 12.68 -16.39
CA LEU A 490 10.98 13.49 -15.95
C LEU A 490 10.06 13.72 -17.15
N LEU A 491 8.91 13.04 -17.18
CA LEU A 491 7.95 13.10 -18.27
C LEU A 491 6.99 14.27 -18.04
N ALA A 492 7.11 15.34 -18.82
CA ALA A 492 6.26 16.52 -18.73
C ALA A 492 5.08 16.41 -19.70
N TYR A 493 3.86 16.53 -19.17
CA TYR A 493 2.61 16.36 -19.90
C TYR A 493 1.86 17.68 -20.03
N GLU A 494 1.53 18.08 -21.26
CA GLU A 494 0.63 19.19 -21.62
C GLU A 494 0.82 20.43 -20.73
N LEU A 495 2.06 21.00 -20.72
CA LEU A 495 2.39 22.18 -19.91
C LEU A 495 1.47 23.36 -20.25
N LYS A 496 0.85 23.95 -19.25
CA LYS A 496 -0.03 25.11 -19.36
C LYS A 496 0.76 26.41 -19.36
N ASP A 497 0.23 27.41 -20.08
CA ASP A 497 0.84 28.72 -20.11
C ASP A 497 0.71 29.43 -18.76
N ASN A 498 1.83 29.99 -18.28
CA ASN A 498 1.94 30.72 -17.02
C ASN A 498 1.64 29.91 -15.74
N GLU A 499 1.56 28.58 -15.83
CA GLU A 499 1.44 27.71 -14.70
C GLU A 499 2.74 26.92 -14.47
N LYS A 500 3.05 26.70 -13.20
CA LYS A 500 4.22 25.91 -12.81
C LYS A 500 3.87 24.43 -12.77
N ALA A 501 4.66 23.60 -13.47
CA ALA A 501 4.74 22.17 -13.26
C ALA A 501 6.02 21.83 -12.49
N ALA A 502 5.99 20.88 -11.58
CA ALA A 502 7.16 20.54 -10.76
C ALA A 502 7.24 19.04 -10.47
N ALA A 503 8.46 18.55 -10.24
CA ALA A 503 8.73 17.21 -9.72
C ALA A 503 9.86 17.25 -8.70
N GLU A 504 9.81 16.34 -7.73
CA GLU A 504 10.86 16.13 -6.74
C GLU A 504 11.27 14.66 -6.74
N ILE A 505 12.58 14.43 -6.65
CA ILE A 505 13.17 13.11 -6.50
C ILE A 505 13.80 13.03 -5.12
N LEU A 506 13.46 11.99 -4.38
CA LEU A 506 14.01 11.70 -3.06
C LEU A 506 15.09 10.63 -3.16
N ASP A 507 16.07 10.68 -2.27
CA ASP A 507 16.98 9.57 -2.03
C ASP A 507 16.34 8.49 -1.10
N MET A 508 17.06 7.42 -0.83
CA MET A 508 16.56 6.34 0.05
C MET A 508 16.41 6.76 1.51
N GLU A 509 17.09 7.82 1.93
CA GLU A 509 16.99 8.46 3.25
C GLU A 509 15.88 9.53 3.28
N ARG A 510 15.11 9.70 2.18
CA ARG A 510 13.99 10.64 2.02
C ARG A 510 14.38 12.10 1.91
N ASN A 511 15.67 12.39 1.69
CA ASN A 511 16.12 13.74 1.39
C ASN A 511 15.84 14.09 -0.07
N LYS A 512 15.54 15.35 -0.32
CA LYS A 512 15.38 15.85 -1.68
C LYS A 512 16.73 15.83 -2.40
N SER A 513 16.86 14.99 -3.44
CA SER A 513 18.06 14.84 -4.25
C SER A 513 18.01 15.60 -5.57
N LEU A 514 16.80 15.88 -6.09
CA LEU A 514 16.58 16.72 -7.26
C LEU A 514 15.18 17.34 -7.17
N SER A 515 15.06 18.62 -7.46
CA SER A 515 13.79 19.27 -7.79
C SER A 515 13.88 19.92 -9.16
N VAL A 516 12.79 19.83 -9.93
CA VAL A 516 12.69 20.44 -11.26
C VAL A 516 11.37 21.19 -11.34
N GLU A 517 11.44 22.43 -11.82
CA GLU A 517 10.29 23.27 -12.12
C GLU A 517 10.30 23.64 -13.60
N ALA A 518 9.15 23.61 -14.25
CA ALA A 518 8.98 24.05 -15.63
C ALA A 518 7.79 25.02 -15.72
N ILE A 519 8.01 26.16 -16.35
CA ILE A 519 6.99 27.17 -16.63
C ILE A 519 7.00 27.50 -18.12
N LYS A 520 5.88 27.22 -18.78
CA LYS A 520 5.69 27.57 -20.20
C LYS A 520 5.06 28.95 -20.31
N ASN A 521 5.62 29.80 -21.19
CA ASN A 521 5.08 31.09 -21.54
C ASN A 521 5.03 31.17 -23.07
N ASP A 522 3.86 30.95 -23.64
CA ASP A 522 3.65 30.86 -25.10
C ASP A 522 4.60 29.83 -25.74
N LYS A 523 5.63 30.28 -26.43
CA LYS A 523 6.61 29.43 -27.13
C LYS A 523 7.89 29.16 -26.31
N VAL A 524 7.99 29.62 -25.09
CA VAL A 524 9.19 29.47 -24.27
C VAL A 524 8.86 28.64 -23.03
N ILE A 525 9.65 27.61 -22.77
CA ILE A 525 9.58 26.80 -21.54
C ILE A 525 10.86 27.10 -20.75
N ASN A 526 10.69 27.73 -19.59
CA ASN A 526 11.78 27.96 -18.64
C ASN A 526 11.80 26.79 -17.65
N ILE A 527 12.95 26.14 -17.53
CA ILE A 527 13.15 24.97 -16.70
C ILE A 527 14.26 25.29 -15.69
N LYS A 528 13.98 25.11 -14.42
CA LYS A 528 14.95 25.24 -13.35
C LYS A 528 15.09 23.95 -12.60
N SER A 529 16.31 23.58 -12.26
CA SER A 529 16.58 22.45 -11.38
C SER A 529 17.50 22.82 -10.24
N GLU A 530 17.31 22.15 -9.11
CA GLU A 530 18.15 22.23 -7.94
C GLU A 530 18.35 20.82 -7.39
N GLY A 531 19.59 20.40 -7.17
CA GLY A 531 19.88 19.09 -6.62
C GLY A 531 21.32 18.66 -6.71
N THR A 532 21.58 17.40 -6.40
CA THR A 532 22.89 16.76 -6.52
C THR A 532 23.29 16.58 -7.98
N ASP A 533 24.59 16.63 -8.25
CA ASP A 533 25.10 16.42 -9.60
C ASP A 533 24.78 15.02 -10.13
N GLY A 534 24.62 14.92 -11.43
CA GLY A 534 24.29 13.70 -12.16
C GLY A 534 23.36 13.96 -13.33
N THR A 535 23.36 13.04 -14.29
CA THR A 535 22.53 13.14 -15.50
C THR A 535 21.07 12.90 -15.18
N TRP A 536 20.18 13.70 -15.77
CA TRP A 536 18.74 13.51 -15.78
C TRP A 536 18.16 14.02 -17.09
N SER A 537 16.92 13.69 -17.39
CA SER A 537 16.26 14.16 -18.61
C SER A 537 14.88 14.73 -18.33
N LEU A 538 14.51 15.81 -19.02
CA LEU A 538 13.12 16.23 -19.14
C LEU A 538 12.60 15.79 -20.52
N VAL A 539 11.51 15.02 -20.53
CA VAL A 539 10.87 14.55 -21.76
C VAL A 539 9.56 15.30 -21.95
N LEU A 540 9.51 16.21 -22.90
CA LEU A 540 8.30 16.93 -23.28
C LEU A 540 7.43 15.96 -24.11
N LYS A 541 6.37 15.47 -23.52
CA LYS A 541 5.49 14.47 -24.13
C LYS A 541 4.63 15.09 -25.25
N ASN A 542 4.64 14.44 -26.41
CA ASN A 542 3.92 14.88 -27.61
C ASN A 542 4.32 16.29 -28.10
N VAL A 543 5.58 16.71 -27.90
CA VAL A 543 6.15 17.98 -28.38
C VAL A 543 7.33 17.67 -29.29
N THR A 544 7.23 18.04 -30.55
CA THR A 544 8.28 17.82 -31.59
C THR A 544 8.77 19.12 -32.21
N ASN A 545 8.09 20.24 -31.97
CA ASN A 545 8.34 21.55 -32.57
C ASN A 545 9.31 22.41 -31.75
N VAL A 546 10.38 21.79 -31.23
CA VAL A 546 11.45 22.53 -30.52
C VAL A 546 12.39 23.18 -31.51
N LYS A 547 12.60 24.50 -31.36
CA LYS A 547 13.51 25.29 -32.16
C LYS A 547 14.93 25.26 -31.60
N SER A 548 15.07 25.46 -30.32
CA SER A 548 16.37 25.50 -29.62
C SER A 548 16.20 25.17 -28.13
N VAL A 549 17.28 24.68 -27.53
CA VAL A 549 17.43 24.53 -26.09
C VAL A 549 18.75 25.15 -25.67
N GLU A 550 18.71 26.10 -24.75
CA GLU A 550 19.87 26.72 -24.14
C GLU A 550 20.11 26.11 -22.77
N GLY A 551 21.35 25.82 -22.42
CA GLY A 551 21.73 25.22 -21.11
C GLY A 551 21.70 23.70 -21.07
N ALA A 552 21.27 23.02 -22.14
CA ALA A 552 21.22 21.56 -22.22
C ALA A 552 21.26 21.03 -23.66
N SER A 553 21.48 19.73 -23.85
CA SER A 553 21.32 19.07 -25.15
C SER A 553 19.88 18.57 -25.32
N PHE A 554 19.43 18.42 -26.57
CA PHE A 554 18.12 17.82 -26.84
C PHE A 554 18.10 16.96 -28.09
N VAL A 555 17.14 16.05 -28.15
CA VAL A 555 16.84 15.20 -29.30
C VAL A 555 15.33 15.02 -29.41
N VAL A 556 14.81 14.95 -30.64
CA VAL A 556 13.42 14.61 -30.90
C VAL A 556 13.35 13.10 -31.18
N GLU A 557 12.64 12.35 -30.36
CA GLU A 557 12.47 10.90 -30.45
C GLU A 557 10.98 10.56 -30.59
N GLY A 558 10.58 10.04 -31.76
CA GLY A 558 9.17 9.79 -32.03
C GLY A 558 8.31 11.06 -31.93
N ASN A 559 7.38 11.07 -31.01
CA ASN A 559 6.48 12.22 -30.76
C ASN A 559 6.95 13.12 -29.62
N ASP A 560 8.09 12.85 -29.00
CA ASP A 560 8.56 13.51 -27.79
C ASP A 560 9.89 14.25 -28.04
N THR A 561 10.15 15.27 -27.23
CA THR A 561 11.47 15.90 -27.17
C THR A 561 12.12 15.58 -25.84
N LYS A 562 13.29 14.96 -25.88
CA LYS A 562 14.12 14.67 -24.71
C LYS A 562 15.21 15.74 -24.57
N ILE A 563 15.21 16.43 -23.44
CA ILE A 563 16.22 17.41 -23.03
C ILE A 563 17.11 16.73 -22.00
N THR A 564 18.40 16.58 -22.24
CA THR A 564 19.35 15.92 -21.34
C THR A 564 20.21 16.96 -20.64
N VAL A 565 20.27 16.83 -19.32
CA VAL A 565 20.95 17.73 -18.39
C VAL A 565 21.97 16.96 -17.58
N GLU A 566 23.20 17.43 -17.50
CA GLU A 566 24.31 16.72 -16.83
C GLU A 566 24.53 17.18 -15.38
N ASN A 567 23.96 18.33 -15.01
CA ASN A 567 24.14 18.94 -13.68
C ASN A 567 22.84 18.94 -12.87
N GLY A 568 22.94 18.83 -11.54
CA GLY A 568 21.81 18.94 -10.64
C GLY A 568 21.20 20.34 -10.60
N ASN A 569 22.04 21.39 -10.72
CA ASN A 569 21.61 22.79 -10.75
C ASN A 569 21.70 23.30 -12.19
N ALA A 570 20.60 23.64 -12.79
CA ALA A 570 20.53 24.13 -14.15
C ALA A 570 19.39 25.13 -14.36
N ASP A 571 19.66 26.13 -15.21
CA ASP A 571 18.68 27.03 -15.81
C ASP A 571 18.65 26.74 -17.31
N ILE A 572 17.50 26.30 -17.83
CA ILE A 572 17.36 25.86 -19.22
C ILE A 572 16.20 26.61 -19.85
N VAL A 573 16.43 27.09 -21.08
CA VAL A 573 15.40 27.75 -21.88
C VAL A 573 15.14 26.93 -23.14
N CYS A 574 13.95 26.37 -23.26
CA CYS A 574 13.49 25.65 -24.45
C CYS A 574 12.54 26.53 -25.24
N THR A 575 12.87 26.81 -26.49
CA THR A 575 12.06 27.64 -27.42
C THR A 575 11.36 26.72 -28.42
N LEU A 576 10.04 26.87 -28.55
CA LEU A 576 9.20 26.19 -29.55
C LEU A 576 9.14 27.00 -30.86
N ILE A 577 8.81 26.32 -31.97
CA ILE A 577 8.63 26.93 -33.29
C ILE A 577 7.35 27.77 -33.36
#